data_4ad607ea486da0252a1ffdd0fd76e8e8
#
_entry.id   4ad607ea486da0252a1ffdd0fd76e8e8
#
_cell.length_a   1.000
_cell.length_b   1.000
_cell.length_c   1.000
_cell.angle_alpha   90.00
_cell.angle_beta   90.00
_cell.angle_gamma   90.00
#
_symmetry.space_group_name_H-M   'P 1'
#
loop_
_entity.id
_entity.type
_entity.pdbx_description
1 polymer ?
#
loop_
_entity_poly.entity_id
_entity_poly.type
_entity_poly.pdbx_seq_one_letter_code
_entity_poly.pdbx_strand_id
1 'polypeptide(L)'
;MAFERYVDAAASSIRLASPLGAEPHEHHPLLNGAPYRAFRQTVDLEERRLAGTFFSGPATASKLASMLRAEVADDAVIMDPTCGMGDLLLAYAALLPIATTLNATLRLWGQQLAGLDTRSDLVRMTKIRLAVLARTLGGFTDAVSHIDARFPKIVVGNMLEEGISFKNIDGFLFNPPFGRTPTPEGVTWGSGQINAAAIFLSKLVESKGKQAVIAALLPEVLRCGSRYDRFRCHLEKMNIAGNYESLGRFDAWTDVDVFITILSDVGKTGLWSPLSETTDHQTLADIFDIRVGTVVPHRHPELGGWKRYICAKTTPAWADAFVTTTYRRFEGKTFKPPFVVIRRTSSPSDRSRA
;
A
#
# COMPACT_ATOMS: atom_id res chain seq x y z
N MET A 1 12.07 4.45 22.66
CA MET A 1 12.10 5.26 23.95
C MET A 1 11.20 6.49 23.90
N ALA A 2 11.33 7.45 22.99
CA ALA A 2 10.46 8.65 23.03
C ALA A 2 9.02 8.37 22.58
N PHE A 3 8.81 7.55 21.54
CA PHE A 3 7.47 7.17 21.10
C PHE A 3 6.78 6.23 22.10
N GLU A 4 7.48 5.32 22.74
CA GLU A 4 6.93 4.47 23.81
C GLU A 4 6.31 5.29 24.95
N ARG A 5 6.95 6.41 25.38
CA ARG A 5 6.35 7.30 26.38
C ARG A 5 5.03 7.92 25.92
N TYR A 6 4.91 8.25 24.62
CA TYR A 6 3.65 8.71 24.05
C TYR A 6 2.58 7.62 24.09
N VAL A 7 2.96 6.37 23.78
CA VAL A 7 2.07 5.20 23.86
C VAL A 7 1.64 4.94 25.30
N ASP A 8 2.55 5.05 26.28
CA ASP A 8 2.23 4.89 27.69
C ASP A 8 1.27 5.97 28.21
N ALA A 9 1.45 7.22 27.80
CA ALA A 9 0.53 8.31 28.12
C ALA A 9 -0.85 8.05 27.51
N ALA A 10 -0.92 7.61 26.27
CA ALA A 10 -2.16 7.23 25.60
C ALA A 10 -2.86 6.05 26.32
N ALA A 11 -2.09 5.02 26.70
CA ALA A 11 -2.62 3.88 27.47
C ALA A 11 -3.14 4.30 28.84
N SER A 12 -2.50 5.27 29.49
CA SER A 12 -2.97 5.82 30.78
C SER A 12 -4.26 6.59 30.61
N SER A 13 -4.42 7.37 29.53
CA SER A 13 -5.63 8.16 29.28
C SER A 13 -6.89 7.31 29.11
N ILE A 14 -6.79 6.14 28.48
CA ILE A 14 -7.95 5.25 28.29
C ILE A 14 -8.37 4.49 29.55
N ARG A 15 -7.49 4.41 30.56
CA ARG A 15 -7.80 3.79 31.85
C ARG A 15 -8.68 4.66 32.74
N LEU A 16 -8.85 5.91 32.40
CA LEU A 16 -9.75 6.83 33.07
C LEU A 16 -11.11 6.80 32.38
N ALA A 17 -12.17 6.78 33.19
CA ALA A 17 -13.49 7.11 32.68
C ALA A 17 -13.46 8.55 32.15
N SER A 18 -13.92 8.77 30.96
CA SER A 18 -13.96 10.10 30.38
C SER A 18 -15.40 10.48 30.12
N PRO A 19 -15.88 11.60 30.65
CA PRO A 19 -17.15 12.17 30.23
C PRO A 19 -16.95 12.79 28.83
N LEU A 20 -16.62 11.96 27.84
CA LEU A 20 -16.58 12.42 26.45
C LEU A 20 -18.04 12.65 26.02
N GLY A 21 -18.50 13.87 26.25
CA GLY A 21 -19.60 14.38 25.47
C GLY A 21 -19.27 14.23 24.00
N ALA A 22 -20.25 13.87 23.24
CA ALA A 22 -20.42 13.73 21.79
C ALA A 22 -19.45 14.48 20.82
N GLU A 23 -18.13 14.48 21.08
CA GLU A 23 -17.18 14.90 20.04
C GLU A 23 -17.13 13.82 18.93
N PRO A 24 -17.27 14.21 17.66
CA PRO A 24 -17.12 13.29 16.56
C PRO A 24 -15.79 12.55 16.68
N HIS A 25 -15.78 11.23 16.43
CA HIS A 25 -14.58 10.38 16.53
C HIS A 25 -13.40 10.92 15.71
N GLU A 26 -13.67 11.66 14.63
CA GLU A 26 -12.68 12.32 13.78
C GLU A 26 -11.86 13.39 14.51
N HIS A 27 -12.40 13.97 15.58
CA HIS A 27 -11.71 15.01 16.34
C HIS A 27 -10.85 14.45 17.49
N HIS A 28 -11.02 13.17 17.85
CA HIS A 28 -10.23 12.60 18.93
C HIS A 28 -8.73 12.54 18.55
N PRO A 29 -7.80 13.10 19.37
CA PRO A 29 -6.37 13.20 19.00
C PRO A 29 -5.73 11.88 18.57
N LEU A 30 -6.08 10.76 19.22
CA LEU A 30 -5.54 9.44 18.88
C LEU A 30 -6.11 8.87 17.55
N LEU A 31 -7.19 9.43 17.02
CA LEU A 31 -7.81 9.02 15.76
C LEU A 31 -7.51 9.97 14.60
N ASN A 32 -7.12 11.21 14.87
CA ASN A 32 -6.94 12.27 13.86
C ASN A 32 -5.48 12.54 13.46
N GLY A 33 -4.58 11.59 13.59
CA GLY A 33 -3.20 11.71 13.12
C GLY A 33 -2.17 12.22 14.16
N ALA A 34 -2.57 12.52 15.41
CA ALA A 34 -1.58 12.87 16.45
C ALA A 34 -0.54 11.77 16.70
N PRO A 35 -0.86 10.46 16.70
CA PRO A 35 0.13 9.40 16.82
C PRO A 35 1.21 9.46 15.72
N TYR A 36 0.83 9.81 14.49
CA TYR A 36 1.79 9.96 13.38
C TYR A 36 2.73 11.12 13.56
N ARG A 37 2.20 12.27 14.02
CA ARG A 37 3.04 13.43 14.32
C ARG A 37 4.04 13.10 15.41
N ALA A 38 3.59 12.45 16.49
CA ALA A 38 4.45 12.01 17.58
C ALA A 38 5.52 11.02 17.08
N PHE A 39 5.15 10.03 16.27
CA PHE A 39 6.07 9.07 15.70
C PHE A 39 7.11 9.73 14.79
N ARG A 40 6.68 10.63 13.91
CA ARG A 40 7.58 11.37 13.01
C ARG A 40 8.57 12.28 13.74
N GLN A 41 8.19 12.81 14.89
CA GLN A 41 9.05 13.67 15.72
C GLN A 41 10.06 12.87 16.54
N THR A 42 9.79 11.61 16.82
CA THR A 42 10.54 10.80 17.78
C THR A 42 11.34 9.65 17.14
N VAL A 43 11.02 9.28 15.92
CA VAL A 43 11.70 8.22 15.16
C VAL A 43 12.42 8.83 13.97
N ASP A 44 13.70 8.51 13.81
CA ASP A 44 14.53 9.03 12.74
C ASP A 44 13.96 8.74 11.34
N LEU A 45 14.23 9.66 10.41
CA LEU A 45 13.80 9.54 9.02
C LEU A 45 14.39 8.30 8.35
N GLU A 46 15.63 7.96 8.65
CA GLU A 46 16.31 6.80 8.08
C GLU A 46 15.71 5.50 8.61
N GLU A 47 15.44 5.40 9.91
CA GLU A 47 14.74 4.28 10.54
C GLU A 47 13.34 4.10 9.92
N ARG A 48 12.59 5.20 9.73
CA ARG A 48 11.26 5.16 9.10
C ARG A 48 11.29 4.69 7.65
N ARG A 49 12.32 5.11 6.87
CA ARG A 49 12.51 4.67 5.48
C ARG A 49 12.89 3.21 5.40
N LEU A 50 13.76 2.73 6.28
CA LEU A 50 14.18 1.32 6.36
C LEU A 50 13.00 0.44 6.77
N ALA A 51 12.21 0.87 7.75
CA ALA A 51 11.00 0.17 8.18
C ALA A 51 9.87 0.24 7.13
N GLY A 52 9.98 1.09 6.10
CA GLY A 52 8.93 1.28 5.09
C GLY A 52 7.60 1.73 5.69
N THR A 53 7.63 2.45 6.80
CA THR A 53 6.43 2.84 7.56
C THR A 53 5.69 3.95 6.83
N PHE A 54 4.81 3.57 5.93
CA PHE A 54 3.91 4.46 5.21
C PHE A 54 2.49 4.28 5.70
N PHE A 55 1.81 5.37 5.95
CA PHE A 55 0.45 5.37 6.50
C PHE A 55 -0.55 5.66 5.40
N SER A 56 -1.60 4.83 5.31
CA SER A 56 -2.55 4.82 4.18
C SER A 56 -3.39 6.10 4.04
N GLY A 57 -3.47 6.91 5.07
CA GLY A 57 -4.42 8.03 5.14
C GLY A 57 -5.89 7.57 5.30
N PRO A 58 -6.76 8.41 5.92
CA PRO A 58 -8.12 7.99 6.26
C PRO A 58 -8.98 7.60 5.05
N ALA A 59 -8.93 8.36 3.97
CA ALA A 59 -9.74 8.11 2.78
C ALA A 59 -9.39 6.77 2.10
N THR A 60 -8.10 6.50 1.91
CA THR A 60 -7.64 5.24 1.31
C THR A 60 -7.93 4.05 2.22
N ALA A 61 -7.72 4.20 3.53
CA ALA A 61 -8.04 3.17 4.52
C ALA A 61 -9.53 2.82 4.53
N SER A 62 -10.41 3.83 4.54
CA SER A 62 -11.86 3.64 4.48
C SER A 62 -12.30 2.96 3.18
N LYS A 63 -11.70 3.33 2.05
CA LYS A 63 -12.01 2.71 0.77
C LYS A 63 -11.63 1.24 0.74
N LEU A 64 -10.42 0.88 1.18
CA LEU A 64 -9.97 -0.52 1.26
C LEU A 64 -10.83 -1.33 2.22
N ALA A 65 -11.16 -0.77 3.39
CA ALA A 65 -12.04 -1.42 4.37
C ALA A 65 -13.42 -1.71 3.78
N SER A 66 -14.04 -0.74 3.09
CA SER A 66 -15.33 -0.91 2.44
C SER A 66 -15.29 -1.94 1.31
N MET A 67 -14.23 -1.93 0.50
CA MET A 67 -14.04 -2.92 -0.55
C MET A 67 -13.94 -4.35 0.02
N LEU A 68 -13.12 -4.54 1.07
CA LEU A 68 -13.00 -5.84 1.73
C LEU A 68 -14.31 -6.27 2.38
N ARG A 69 -15.02 -5.34 3.04
CA ARG A 69 -16.29 -5.62 3.74
C ARG A 69 -17.37 -6.17 2.80
N ALA A 70 -17.37 -5.77 1.53
CA ALA A 70 -18.29 -6.25 0.52
C ALA A 70 -18.00 -7.70 0.06
N GLU A 71 -16.81 -8.21 0.31
CA GLU A 71 -16.34 -9.52 -0.18
C GLU A 71 -16.32 -10.60 0.91
N VAL A 72 -16.53 -10.24 2.20
CA VAL A 72 -16.40 -11.17 3.32
C VAL A 72 -17.68 -11.25 4.14
N ALA A 73 -17.86 -12.36 4.88
CA ALA A 73 -18.98 -12.56 5.78
C ALA A 73 -18.96 -11.59 6.98
N ASP A 74 -20.11 -11.45 7.66
CA ASP A 74 -20.26 -10.54 8.81
C ASP A 74 -19.41 -10.92 10.02
N ASP A 75 -19.12 -12.20 10.18
CA ASP A 75 -18.32 -12.79 11.25
C ASP A 75 -16.86 -13.08 10.86
N ALA A 76 -16.46 -12.65 9.67
CA ALA A 76 -15.12 -12.86 9.13
C ALA A 76 -14.01 -12.34 10.05
N VAL A 77 -12.91 -13.08 10.10
CA VAL A 77 -11.67 -12.66 10.76
C VAL A 77 -10.80 -11.91 9.79
N ILE A 78 -10.56 -10.64 10.08
CA ILE A 78 -9.80 -9.73 9.24
C ILE A 78 -8.44 -9.43 9.85
N MET A 79 -7.40 -9.52 9.03
CA MET A 79 -6.02 -9.30 9.46
C MET A 79 -5.32 -8.22 8.66
N ASP A 80 -4.56 -7.38 9.36
CA ASP A 80 -3.51 -6.56 8.75
C ASP A 80 -2.14 -7.12 9.18
N PRO A 81 -1.43 -7.85 8.31
CA PRO A 81 -0.15 -8.48 8.66
C PRO A 81 1.05 -7.50 8.72
N THR A 82 0.79 -6.20 8.53
CA THR A 82 1.75 -5.08 8.63
C THR A 82 1.08 -3.87 9.29
N CYS A 83 0.40 -4.11 10.42
CA CYS A 83 -0.65 -3.21 10.91
C CYS A 83 -0.17 -1.82 11.36
N GLY A 84 1.12 -1.63 11.64
CA GLY A 84 1.63 -0.35 12.11
C GLY A 84 0.84 0.18 13.30
N MET A 85 0.30 1.40 13.18
CA MET A 85 -0.60 2.01 14.18
C MET A 85 -2.09 1.75 13.92
N GLY A 86 -2.42 0.81 13.02
CA GLY A 86 -3.75 0.24 12.86
C GLY A 86 -4.72 1.01 11.97
N ASP A 87 -4.28 1.85 11.05
CA ASP A 87 -5.21 2.66 10.21
C ASP A 87 -6.22 1.82 9.44
N LEU A 88 -5.76 0.75 8.80
CA LEU A 88 -6.63 -0.14 8.04
C LEU A 88 -7.58 -0.90 8.97
N LEU A 89 -7.10 -1.39 10.11
CA LEU A 89 -7.93 -2.05 11.11
C LEU A 89 -8.95 -1.09 11.74
N LEU A 90 -8.60 0.17 11.98
CA LEU A 90 -9.53 1.19 12.47
C LEU A 90 -10.63 1.49 11.45
N ALA A 91 -10.25 1.63 10.18
CA ALA A 91 -11.21 1.86 9.12
C ALA A 91 -12.20 0.69 8.98
N TYR A 92 -11.72 -0.55 9.12
CA TYR A 92 -12.59 -1.73 9.09
C TYR A 92 -13.45 -1.84 10.36
N ALA A 93 -12.87 -1.59 11.53
CA ALA A 93 -13.58 -1.61 12.81
C ALA A 93 -14.75 -0.61 12.85
N ALA A 94 -14.61 0.53 12.17
CA ALA A 94 -15.71 1.49 12.06
C ALA A 94 -16.93 0.97 11.27
N LEU A 95 -16.77 -0.11 10.51
CA LEU A 95 -17.85 -0.81 9.79
C LEU A 95 -18.46 -1.96 10.60
N LEU A 96 -17.85 -2.33 11.73
CA LEU A 96 -18.34 -3.42 12.58
C LEU A 96 -19.45 -2.97 13.51
N PRO A 97 -20.34 -3.88 13.92
CA PRO A 97 -21.38 -3.57 14.88
C PRO A 97 -20.84 -3.07 16.22
N ILE A 98 -21.54 -2.11 16.82
CA ILE A 98 -21.33 -1.66 18.19
C ILE A 98 -22.35 -2.37 19.08
N ALA A 99 -21.86 -3.09 20.10
CA ALA A 99 -22.72 -3.76 21.08
C ALA A 99 -23.24 -2.76 22.13
N THR A 100 -24.13 -3.22 23.01
CA THR A 100 -24.77 -2.39 24.06
C THR A 100 -23.80 -1.87 25.13
N THR A 101 -22.59 -2.45 25.23
CA THR A 101 -21.57 -2.01 26.19
C THR A 101 -20.20 -1.99 25.52
N LEU A 102 -19.29 -1.15 26.03
CA LEU A 102 -17.91 -1.09 25.55
C LEU A 102 -17.22 -2.46 25.64
N ASN A 103 -17.39 -3.16 26.75
CA ASN A 103 -16.78 -4.48 26.98
C ASN A 103 -17.26 -5.53 25.96
N ALA A 104 -18.54 -5.54 25.61
CA ALA A 104 -19.10 -6.43 24.59
C ALA A 104 -18.58 -6.05 23.19
N THR A 105 -18.50 -4.77 22.87
CA THR A 105 -17.92 -4.27 21.60
C THR A 105 -16.45 -4.70 21.45
N LEU A 106 -15.63 -4.46 22.49
CA LEU A 106 -14.21 -4.83 22.44
C LEU A 106 -14.00 -6.35 22.34
N ARG A 107 -14.89 -7.15 22.95
CA ARG A 107 -14.85 -8.62 22.81
C ARG A 107 -15.17 -9.04 21.39
N LEU A 108 -16.23 -8.49 20.80
CA LEU A 108 -16.61 -8.76 19.41
C LEU A 108 -15.47 -8.41 18.45
N TRP A 109 -14.95 -7.21 18.52
CA TRP A 109 -13.87 -6.73 17.68
C TRP A 109 -12.56 -7.54 17.87
N GLY A 110 -12.24 -7.93 19.12
CA GLY A 110 -11.08 -8.75 19.42
C GLY A 110 -11.16 -10.19 18.88
N GLN A 111 -12.37 -10.68 18.56
CA GLN A 111 -12.55 -11.95 17.88
C GLN A 111 -12.37 -11.85 16.37
N GLN A 112 -12.72 -10.71 15.78
CA GLN A 112 -12.72 -10.48 14.33
C GLN A 112 -11.46 -9.78 13.81
N LEU A 113 -10.73 -9.04 14.65
CA LEU A 113 -9.55 -8.28 14.23
C LEU A 113 -8.26 -8.95 14.64
N ALA A 114 -7.36 -9.12 13.68
CA ALA A 114 -6.00 -9.62 13.86
C ALA A 114 -4.98 -8.65 13.25
N GLY A 115 -3.75 -8.65 13.73
CA GLY A 115 -2.70 -7.82 13.19
C GLY A 115 -1.31 -8.25 13.61
N LEU A 116 -0.33 -7.97 12.76
CA LEU A 116 1.08 -8.16 13.05
C LEU A 116 1.85 -6.86 12.78
N ASP A 117 2.78 -6.55 13.63
CA ASP A 117 3.86 -5.60 13.36
C ASP A 117 5.10 -6.01 14.16
N THR A 118 6.27 -5.72 13.65
CA THR A 118 7.54 -6.05 14.33
C THR A 118 7.81 -5.17 15.55
N ARG A 119 7.13 -4.02 15.65
CA ARG A 119 7.31 -3.03 16.72
C ARG A 119 6.20 -3.14 17.76
N SER A 120 6.58 -3.43 19.00
CA SER A 120 5.65 -3.56 20.12
C SER A 120 4.89 -2.26 20.45
N ASP A 121 5.53 -1.11 20.28
CA ASP A 121 4.91 0.20 20.49
C ASP A 121 3.81 0.52 19.46
N LEU A 122 3.98 0.10 18.19
CA LEU A 122 2.97 0.25 17.16
C LEU A 122 1.79 -0.70 17.40
N VAL A 123 2.04 -1.96 17.71
CA VAL A 123 1.02 -2.95 18.07
C VAL A 123 0.16 -2.44 19.24
N ARG A 124 0.81 -1.94 20.29
CA ARG A 124 0.11 -1.40 21.46
C ARG A 124 -0.71 -0.16 21.11
N MET A 125 -0.16 0.74 20.28
CA MET A 125 -0.90 1.91 19.80
C MET A 125 -2.13 1.52 18.99
N THR A 126 -2.05 0.51 18.13
CA THR A 126 -3.18 -0.06 17.38
C THR A 126 -4.31 -0.48 18.31
N LYS A 127 -4.00 -1.26 19.36
CA LYS A 127 -5.01 -1.71 20.35
C LYS A 127 -5.65 -0.53 21.08
N ILE A 128 -4.86 0.46 21.52
CA ILE A 128 -5.35 1.66 22.19
C ILE A 128 -6.31 2.43 21.28
N ARG A 129 -5.93 2.64 20.03
CA ARG A 129 -6.74 3.36 19.05
C ARG A 129 -8.06 2.65 18.74
N LEU A 130 -8.06 1.32 18.62
CA LEU A 130 -9.29 0.52 18.48
C LEU A 130 -10.20 0.67 19.68
N ALA A 131 -9.68 0.67 20.90
CA ALA A 131 -10.48 0.88 22.10
C ALA A 131 -11.06 2.30 22.18
N VAL A 132 -10.29 3.30 21.79
CA VAL A 132 -10.77 4.69 21.67
C VAL A 132 -11.88 4.79 20.64
N LEU A 133 -11.70 4.18 19.46
CA LEU A 133 -12.71 4.17 18.41
C LEU A 133 -14.01 3.54 18.89
N ALA A 134 -13.95 2.36 19.53
CA ALA A 134 -15.12 1.67 20.08
C ALA A 134 -15.86 2.54 21.12
N ARG A 135 -15.08 3.17 22.02
CA ARG A 135 -15.64 4.08 23.05
C ARG A 135 -16.35 5.26 22.42
N THR A 136 -15.72 5.89 21.44
CA THR A 136 -16.27 7.10 20.78
C THR A 136 -17.49 6.77 19.93
N LEU A 137 -17.43 5.73 19.11
CA LEU A 137 -18.57 5.32 18.26
C LEU A 137 -19.79 4.87 19.08
N GLY A 138 -19.56 4.20 20.22
CA GLY A 138 -20.64 3.74 21.10
C GLY A 138 -21.12 4.77 22.12
N GLY A 139 -20.49 5.95 22.20
CA GLY A 139 -20.79 6.95 23.21
C GLY A 139 -20.50 6.46 24.64
N PHE A 140 -19.58 5.51 24.82
CA PHE A 140 -19.28 4.92 26.12
C PHE A 140 -18.31 5.80 26.93
N THR A 141 -18.55 5.85 28.24
CA THR A 141 -17.70 6.59 29.20
C THR A 141 -16.76 5.68 30.00
N ASP A 142 -16.91 4.37 29.84
CA ASP A 142 -16.18 3.37 30.62
C ASP A 142 -14.67 3.45 30.42
N ALA A 143 -13.95 3.18 31.50
CA ALA A 143 -12.50 2.97 31.46
C ALA A 143 -12.15 1.66 30.78
N VAL A 144 -11.04 1.63 30.03
CA VAL A 144 -10.52 0.42 29.41
C VAL A 144 -9.31 -0.09 30.20
N SER A 145 -9.46 -1.26 30.81
CA SER A 145 -8.37 -1.98 31.47
C SER A 145 -7.92 -3.18 30.63
N HIS A 146 -6.67 -3.61 30.84
CA HIS A 146 -6.12 -4.83 30.21
C HIS A 146 -6.26 -4.84 28.68
N ILE A 147 -5.85 -3.74 28.03
CA ILE A 147 -6.02 -3.55 26.59
C ILE A 147 -5.45 -4.70 25.74
N ASP A 148 -4.35 -5.31 26.18
CA ASP A 148 -3.73 -6.42 25.46
C ASP A 148 -4.61 -7.66 25.40
N ALA A 149 -5.37 -7.93 26.46
CA ALA A 149 -6.30 -9.04 26.52
C ALA A 149 -7.57 -8.80 25.67
N ARG A 150 -7.87 -7.54 25.30
CA ARG A 150 -9.03 -7.20 24.46
C ARG A 150 -8.81 -7.56 23.00
N PHE A 151 -7.57 -7.50 22.53
CA PHE A 151 -7.20 -7.79 21.16
C PHE A 151 -6.08 -8.84 21.11
N PRO A 152 -6.37 -10.12 21.47
CA PRO A 152 -5.36 -11.16 21.60
C PRO A 152 -4.72 -11.57 20.27
N LYS A 153 -5.37 -11.32 19.14
CA LYS A 153 -4.88 -11.62 17.78
C LYS A 153 -4.05 -10.48 17.15
N ILE A 154 -3.92 -9.35 17.85
CA ILE A 154 -3.03 -8.27 17.41
C ILE A 154 -1.75 -8.39 18.20
N VAL A 155 -0.68 -8.86 17.58
CA VAL A 155 0.54 -9.30 18.26
C VAL A 155 1.81 -8.78 17.57
N VAL A 156 2.90 -8.77 18.33
CA VAL A 156 4.23 -8.51 17.77
C VAL A 156 4.68 -9.74 16.99
N GLY A 157 5.11 -9.53 15.73
CA GLY A 157 5.58 -10.61 14.88
C GLY A 157 5.99 -10.11 13.52
N ASN A 158 6.68 -10.94 12.77
CA ASN A 158 7.11 -10.65 11.40
C ASN A 158 6.43 -11.63 10.44
N MET A 159 5.61 -11.14 9.53
CA MET A 159 4.90 -11.99 8.57
C MET A 159 5.82 -12.73 7.59
N LEU A 160 7.09 -12.34 7.50
CA LEU A 160 8.08 -13.02 6.66
C LEU A 160 8.78 -14.20 7.35
N GLU A 161 8.52 -14.44 8.64
CA GLU A 161 9.08 -15.59 9.35
C GLU A 161 8.65 -16.91 8.73
N GLU A 162 9.53 -17.92 8.84
CA GLU A 162 9.23 -19.27 8.39
C GLU A 162 8.11 -19.90 9.23
N GLY A 163 7.29 -20.74 8.61
CA GLY A 163 6.21 -21.45 9.28
C GLY A 163 4.96 -20.62 9.60
N ILE A 164 4.96 -19.31 9.36
CA ILE A 164 3.75 -18.50 9.53
C ILE A 164 2.64 -18.99 8.59
N SER A 165 1.43 -19.14 9.12
CA SER A 165 0.25 -19.54 8.37
C SER A 165 -0.96 -18.67 8.72
N PHE A 166 -1.64 -18.19 7.71
CA PHE A 166 -2.83 -17.35 7.81
C PHE A 166 -4.10 -18.07 7.35
N LYS A 167 -4.13 -19.41 7.42
CA LYS A 167 -5.24 -20.24 6.89
C LYS A 167 -6.59 -19.97 7.55
N ASN A 168 -6.61 -19.44 8.78
CA ASN A 168 -7.82 -19.14 9.54
C ASN A 168 -8.22 -17.65 9.46
N ILE A 169 -7.73 -16.93 8.46
CA ILE A 169 -8.04 -15.54 8.19
C ILE A 169 -8.89 -15.49 6.93
N ASP A 170 -10.01 -14.78 6.98
CA ASP A 170 -10.98 -14.70 5.89
C ASP A 170 -10.71 -13.51 4.97
N GLY A 171 -10.13 -12.45 5.52
CA GLY A 171 -9.78 -11.26 4.74
C GLY A 171 -8.53 -10.54 5.25
N PHE A 172 -7.84 -9.90 4.32
CA PHE A 172 -6.63 -9.14 4.62
C PHE A 172 -6.79 -7.69 4.17
N LEU A 173 -6.43 -6.80 5.06
CA LEU A 173 -6.14 -5.40 4.76
C LEU A 173 -4.61 -5.26 4.70
N PHE A 174 -4.09 -4.71 3.62
CA PHE A 174 -2.67 -4.84 3.37
C PHE A 174 -2.03 -3.58 2.78
N ASN A 175 -1.14 -2.97 3.53
CA ASN A 175 -0.29 -1.87 3.07
C ASN A 175 1.16 -2.19 3.45
N PRO A 176 1.85 -3.07 2.69
CA PRO A 176 3.20 -3.50 3.01
C PRO A 176 4.24 -2.38 2.82
N PRO A 177 5.44 -2.52 3.36
CA PRO A 177 6.52 -1.56 3.12
C PRO A 177 6.91 -1.51 1.65
N PHE A 178 7.14 -0.28 1.10
CA PHE A 178 7.51 -0.04 -0.31
C PHE A 178 9.02 0.09 -0.55
N GLY A 179 9.84 -0.08 0.48
CA GLY A 179 11.29 0.02 0.39
C GLY A 179 11.90 -0.98 -0.60
N ARG A 180 13.16 -0.75 -0.95
CA ARG A 180 13.95 -1.71 -1.73
C ARG A 180 14.69 -2.65 -0.78
N THR A 181 14.70 -3.93 -1.13
CA THR A 181 15.38 -4.97 -0.36
C THR A 181 16.06 -5.96 -1.30
N PRO A 182 17.16 -6.60 -0.89
CA PRO A 182 17.73 -7.70 -1.65
C PRO A 182 16.68 -8.79 -1.88
N THR A 183 16.73 -9.42 -3.04
CA THR A 183 15.88 -10.58 -3.34
C THR A 183 16.22 -11.72 -2.38
N PRO A 184 15.26 -12.24 -1.59
CA PRO A 184 15.50 -13.38 -0.69
C PRO A 184 15.93 -14.64 -1.46
N GLU A 185 16.64 -15.52 -0.77
CA GLU A 185 16.97 -16.84 -1.30
C GLU A 185 15.69 -17.63 -1.62
N GLY A 186 15.70 -18.41 -2.70
CA GLY A 186 14.53 -19.17 -3.17
C GLY A 186 13.53 -18.38 -4.02
N VAL A 187 13.59 -17.06 -4.06
CA VAL A 187 12.71 -16.24 -4.91
C VAL A 187 13.20 -16.31 -6.37
N THR A 188 12.43 -16.94 -7.25
CA THR A 188 12.77 -17.15 -8.66
C THR A 188 12.24 -16.06 -9.60
N TRP A 189 11.25 -15.29 -9.18
CA TRP A 189 10.58 -14.25 -9.95
C TRP A 189 11.27 -12.86 -9.86
N GLY A 190 12.25 -12.69 -8.98
CA GLY A 190 12.98 -11.44 -8.76
C GLY A 190 14.49 -11.63 -8.81
N SER A 191 15.26 -10.54 -8.92
CA SER A 191 16.71 -10.54 -8.83
C SER A 191 17.26 -9.18 -8.39
N GLY A 192 18.39 -9.17 -7.66
CA GLY A 192 19.03 -7.97 -7.14
C GLY A 192 18.15 -7.24 -6.13
N GLN A 193 18.04 -5.91 -6.22
CA GLN A 193 17.20 -5.10 -5.33
C GLN A 193 15.77 -5.04 -5.88
N ILE A 194 14.78 -5.51 -5.13
CA ILE A 194 13.37 -5.49 -5.50
C ILE A 194 12.54 -4.70 -4.48
N ASN A 195 11.30 -4.37 -4.83
CA ASN A 195 10.37 -3.71 -3.93
C ASN A 195 9.89 -4.70 -2.86
N ALA A 196 9.96 -4.32 -1.59
CA ALA A 196 9.56 -5.16 -0.47
C ALA A 196 8.09 -5.61 -0.58
N ALA A 197 7.19 -4.74 -1.07
CA ALA A 197 5.78 -5.08 -1.22
C ALA A 197 5.56 -6.33 -2.10
N ALA A 198 6.42 -6.61 -3.08
CA ALA A 198 6.33 -7.83 -3.88
C ALA A 198 6.63 -9.09 -3.05
N ILE A 199 7.63 -9.02 -2.17
CA ILE A 199 7.99 -10.14 -1.27
C ILE A 199 6.85 -10.39 -0.29
N PHE A 200 6.37 -9.33 0.34
CA PHE A 200 5.30 -9.40 1.31
C PHE A 200 4.00 -9.95 0.68
N LEU A 201 3.63 -9.50 -0.51
CA LEU A 201 2.44 -10.01 -1.21
C LEU A 201 2.61 -11.48 -1.64
N SER A 202 3.78 -11.89 -2.18
CA SER A 202 4.06 -13.28 -2.50
C SER A 202 3.89 -14.18 -1.26
N LYS A 203 4.52 -13.78 -0.14
CA LYS A 203 4.42 -14.52 1.13
C LYS A 203 2.97 -14.61 1.64
N LEU A 204 2.21 -13.52 1.55
CA LEU A 204 0.81 -13.50 1.96
C LEU A 204 -0.03 -14.47 1.12
N VAL A 205 0.11 -14.43 -0.20
CA VAL A 205 -0.59 -15.31 -1.14
C VAL A 205 -0.24 -16.80 -0.90
N GLU A 206 1.02 -17.09 -0.57
CA GLU A 206 1.50 -18.46 -0.29
C GLU A 206 0.97 -19.00 1.04
N SER A 207 0.71 -18.14 2.03
CA SER A 207 0.37 -18.52 3.41
C SER A 207 -1.10 -18.38 3.78
N LYS A 208 -1.92 -17.67 2.98
CA LYS A 208 -3.36 -17.47 3.22
C LYS A 208 -4.20 -18.73 2.98
N GLY A 209 -5.44 -18.71 3.49
CA GLY A 209 -6.48 -19.66 3.12
C GLY A 209 -6.95 -19.49 1.67
N LYS A 210 -7.43 -20.56 1.05
CA LYS A 210 -7.87 -20.54 -0.38
C LYS A 210 -9.00 -19.55 -0.67
N GLN A 211 -9.88 -19.29 0.29
CA GLN A 211 -11.02 -18.39 0.09
C GLN A 211 -10.77 -16.97 0.62
N ALA A 212 -9.61 -16.74 1.22
CA ALA A 212 -9.29 -15.45 1.80
C ALA A 212 -9.09 -14.37 0.74
N VAL A 213 -9.71 -13.23 0.98
CA VAL A 213 -9.67 -12.05 0.11
C VAL A 213 -8.61 -11.06 0.62
N ILE A 214 -7.89 -10.43 -0.29
CA ILE A 214 -6.86 -9.42 0.04
C ILE A 214 -7.28 -8.08 -0.54
N ALA A 215 -7.53 -7.10 0.32
CA ALA A 215 -7.65 -5.69 -0.06
C ALA A 215 -6.31 -4.99 0.20
N ALA A 216 -5.63 -4.55 -0.84
CA ALA A 216 -4.27 -4.06 -0.72
C ALA A 216 -4.07 -2.68 -1.35
N LEU A 217 -3.16 -1.90 -0.74
CA LEU A 217 -2.54 -0.72 -1.32
C LEU A 217 -1.12 -1.10 -1.76
N LEU A 218 -0.82 -0.96 -3.04
CA LEU A 218 0.42 -1.44 -3.63
C LEU A 218 1.05 -0.39 -4.55
N PRO A 219 2.39 -0.36 -4.69
CA PRO A 219 3.05 0.53 -5.63
C PRO A 219 2.80 0.11 -7.09
N GLU A 220 2.47 1.09 -7.94
CA GLU A 220 2.15 0.90 -9.37
C GLU A 220 3.21 0.12 -10.14
N VAL A 221 4.47 0.20 -9.72
CA VAL A 221 5.56 -0.52 -10.37
C VAL A 221 5.34 -2.04 -10.37
N LEU A 222 4.61 -2.60 -9.41
CA LEU A 222 4.28 -4.03 -9.38
C LEU A 222 3.32 -4.42 -10.50
N ARG A 223 2.36 -3.55 -10.79
CA ARG A 223 1.33 -3.75 -11.81
C ARG A 223 1.86 -3.49 -13.23
N CYS A 224 2.56 -2.39 -13.46
CA CYS A 224 2.93 -1.94 -14.80
C CYS A 224 4.44 -2.00 -15.10
N GLY A 225 5.31 -2.21 -14.11
CA GLY A 225 6.76 -2.24 -14.32
C GLY A 225 7.21 -3.54 -15.02
N SER A 226 7.94 -3.42 -16.14
CA SER A 226 8.45 -4.57 -16.92
C SER A 226 9.37 -5.49 -16.09
N ARG A 227 10.01 -4.94 -15.07
CA ARG A 227 10.86 -5.72 -14.14
C ARG A 227 10.06 -6.73 -13.31
N TYR A 228 8.74 -6.50 -13.14
CA TYR A 228 7.83 -7.33 -12.35
C TYR A 228 6.97 -8.28 -13.19
N ASP A 229 7.27 -8.47 -14.49
CA ASP A 229 6.54 -9.43 -15.34
C ASP A 229 6.55 -10.84 -14.76
N ARG A 230 7.72 -11.31 -14.31
CA ARG A 230 7.85 -12.64 -13.69
C ARG A 230 7.09 -12.76 -12.37
N PHE A 231 7.03 -11.67 -11.60
CA PHE A 231 6.24 -11.61 -10.36
C PHE A 231 4.74 -11.73 -10.67
N ARG A 232 4.24 -11.02 -11.67
CA ARG A 232 2.84 -11.14 -12.11
C ARG A 232 2.52 -12.56 -12.57
N CYS A 233 3.35 -13.14 -13.42
CA CYS A 233 3.21 -14.55 -13.82
C CYS A 233 3.27 -15.54 -12.63
N HIS A 234 4.02 -15.21 -11.57
CA HIS A 234 4.04 -16.02 -10.35
C HIS A 234 2.68 -15.97 -9.63
N LEU A 235 2.09 -14.79 -9.44
CA LEU A 235 0.77 -14.64 -8.84
C LEU A 235 -0.33 -15.32 -9.68
N GLU A 236 -0.28 -15.19 -11.01
CA GLU A 236 -1.22 -15.83 -11.93
C GLU A 236 -1.14 -17.37 -11.84
N LYS A 237 0.05 -17.96 -11.71
CA LYS A 237 0.25 -19.40 -11.49
C LYS A 237 -0.34 -19.88 -10.16
N MET A 238 -0.48 -19.00 -9.19
CA MET A 238 -1.16 -19.26 -7.93
C MET A 238 -2.68 -19.03 -8.01
N ASN A 239 -3.22 -18.83 -9.21
CA ASN A 239 -4.63 -18.53 -9.51
C ASN A 239 -5.14 -17.27 -8.81
N ILE A 240 -4.27 -16.29 -8.56
CA ILE A 240 -4.68 -15.00 -8.01
C ILE A 240 -5.23 -14.13 -9.14
N ALA A 241 -6.45 -13.66 -8.94
CA ALA A 241 -7.13 -12.72 -9.82
C ALA A 241 -7.68 -11.54 -9.02
N GLY A 242 -7.99 -10.45 -9.67
CA GLY A 242 -8.63 -9.32 -9.00
C GLY A 242 -8.62 -8.02 -9.80
N ASN A 243 -9.31 -7.06 -9.24
CA ASN A 243 -9.49 -5.74 -9.84
C ASN A 243 -8.58 -4.71 -9.19
N TYR A 244 -8.29 -3.63 -9.89
CA TYR A 244 -7.50 -2.52 -9.37
C TYR A 244 -8.10 -1.16 -9.73
N GLU A 245 -7.72 -0.17 -8.94
CA GLU A 245 -7.93 1.25 -9.23
C GLU A 245 -6.65 2.03 -8.91
N SER A 246 -6.18 2.80 -9.89
CA SER A 246 -5.00 3.65 -9.73
C SER A 246 -5.35 4.90 -8.93
N LEU A 247 -4.60 5.18 -7.88
CA LEU A 247 -4.80 6.37 -7.04
C LEU A 247 -3.82 7.51 -7.40
N GLY A 248 -2.84 7.23 -8.26
CA GLY A 248 -1.75 8.16 -8.55
C GLY A 248 -0.76 8.24 -7.39
N ARG A 249 -0.25 9.44 -7.10
CA ARG A 249 0.80 9.65 -6.11
C ARG A 249 0.31 9.38 -4.69
N PHE A 250 1.09 8.60 -3.94
CA PHE A 250 0.75 8.18 -2.56
C PHE A 250 0.61 9.37 -1.60
N ASP A 251 1.63 10.24 -1.55
CA ASP A 251 1.61 11.48 -0.78
C ASP A 251 2.53 12.54 -1.39
N ALA A 252 2.54 13.74 -0.81
CA ALA A 252 3.38 14.85 -1.28
C ALA A 252 4.89 14.63 -1.05
N TRP A 253 5.27 13.70 -0.20
CA TRP A 253 6.64 13.45 0.24
C TRP A 253 7.27 12.20 -0.40
N THR A 254 6.42 11.30 -0.90
CA THR A 254 6.83 10.02 -1.47
C THR A 254 6.59 10.04 -2.97
N ASP A 255 7.64 9.91 -3.77
CA ASP A 255 7.54 9.85 -5.24
C ASP A 255 7.20 8.44 -5.71
N VAL A 256 6.09 7.90 -5.21
CA VAL A 256 5.58 6.57 -5.53
C VAL A 256 4.11 6.68 -5.92
N ASP A 257 3.78 6.26 -7.12
CA ASP A 257 2.41 6.07 -7.54
C ASP A 257 1.90 4.73 -7.00
N VAL A 258 0.64 4.71 -6.56
CA VAL A 258 0.02 3.56 -5.93
C VAL A 258 -1.33 3.23 -6.55
N PHE A 259 -1.74 1.99 -6.36
CA PHE A 259 -3.07 1.49 -6.70
C PHE A 259 -3.66 0.69 -5.55
N ILE A 260 -4.96 0.65 -5.47
CA ILE A 260 -5.70 -0.26 -4.60
C ILE A 260 -6.20 -1.44 -5.42
N THR A 261 -6.31 -2.60 -4.75
CA THR A 261 -6.75 -3.84 -5.41
C THR A 261 -7.51 -4.73 -4.44
N ILE A 262 -8.46 -5.50 -4.98
CA ILE A 262 -9.03 -6.69 -4.33
C ILE A 262 -8.51 -7.90 -5.07
N LEU A 263 -7.93 -8.85 -4.35
CA LEU A 263 -7.38 -10.09 -4.88
C LEU A 263 -8.02 -11.31 -4.19
N SER A 264 -8.34 -12.33 -4.97
CA SER A 264 -8.87 -13.62 -4.48
C SER A 264 -8.42 -14.77 -5.39
N ASP A 265 -8.63 -16.02 -4.93
CA ASP A 265 -8.40 -17.23 -5.73
C ASP A 265 -9.59 -17.56 -6.64
N VAL A 266 -10.69 -16.84 -6.49
CA VAL A 266 -11.95 -17.09 -7.17
C VAL A 266 -12.25 -15.90 -8.06
N GLY A 267 -11.73 -15.89 -9.27
CA GLY A 267 -11.99 -14.81 -10.21
C GLY A 267 -12.02 -15.31 -11.66
N LYS A 268 -12.99 -14.83 -12.43
CA LYS A 268 -13.05 -15.00 -13.90
C LYS A 268 -12.22 -13.94 -14.62
N THR A 269 -11.70 -12.96 -13.90
CA THR A 269 -10.89 -11.85 -14.40
C THR A 269 -9.42 -12.16 -14.21
N GLY A 270 -8.55 -11.61 -15.06
CA GLY A 270 -7.10 -11.75 -14.89
C GLY A 270 -6.57 -11.01 -13.66
N LEU A 271 -5.29 -11.17 -13.40
CA LEU A 271 -4.61 -10.40 -12.36
C LEU A 271 -4.68 -8.89 -12.69
N TRP A 272 -5.22 -8.09 -11.74
CA TRP A 272 -5.34 -6.64 -11.85
C TRP A 272 -6.11 -6.12 -13.07
N SER A 273 -7.34 -6.57 -13.23
CA SER A 273 -8.29 -5.98 -14.18
C SER A 273 -8.81 -4.62 -13.67
N PRO A 274 -9.07 -3.62 -14.53
CA PRO A 274 -9.63 -2.33 -14.08
C PRO A 274 -10.98 -2.51 -13.38
N LEU A 275 -11.20 -1.78 -12.27
CA LEU A 275 -12.49 -1.77 -11.55
C LEU A 275 -13.64 -1.15 -12.39
N SER A 276 -13.32 -0.15 -13.21
CA SER A 276 -14.25 0.40 -14.18
C SER A 276 -14.10 -0.35 -15.50
N GLU A 277 -15.15 -0.99 -15.97
CA GLU A 277 -15.22 -1.39 -17.38
C GLU A 277 -15.11 -0.10 -18.21
N THR A 278 -13.94 0.12 -18.80
CA THR A 278 -13.79 1.10 -19.86
C THR A 278 -14.53 0.54 -21.08
N THR A 279 -15.80 0.91 -21.21
CA THR A 279 -16.57 0.62 -22.40
C THR A 279 -15.81 1.19 -23.59
N ASP A 280 -15.38 0.29 -24.48
CA ASP A 280 -15.01 0.55 -25.87
C ASP A 280 -14.10 1.75 -26.15
N HIS A 281 -13.03 1.92 -25.35
CA HIS A 281 -12.03 2.92 -25.61
C HIS A 281 -10.85 2.31 -26.36
N GLN A 282 -10.60 2.84 -27.55
CA GLN A 282 -9.39 2.56 -28.31
C GLN A 282 -8.17 2.92 -27.46
N THR A 283 -7.28 1.96 -27.22
CA THR A 283 -6.05 2.18 -26.45
C THR A 283 -4.98 2.84 -27.31
N LEU A 284 -4.00 3.47 -26.67
CA LEU A 284 -2.84 4.00 -27.41
C LEU A 284 -2.10 2.90 -28.19
N ALA A 285 -2.13 1.68 -27.68
CA ALA A 285 -1.48 0.53 -28.35
C ALA A 285 -2.22 0.08 -29.62
N ASP A 286 -3.52 0.38 -29.73
CA ASP A 286 -4.30 0.11 -30.95
C ASP A 286 -3.99 1.10 -32.07
N ILE A 287 -3.45 2.28 -31.71
CA ILE A 287 -3.14 3.35 -32.64
C ILE A 287 -1.64 3.46 -32.91
N PHE A 288 -0.80 3.20 -31.91
CA PHE A 288 0.64 3.46 -31.95
C PHE A 288 1.47 2.23 -31.57
N ASP A 289 2.60 2.04 -32.24
CA ASP A 289 3.66 1.17 -31.79
C ASP A 289 4.48 1.89 -30.70
N ILE A 290 4.16 1.62 -29.43
CA ILE A 290 4.77 2.31 -28.29
C ILE A 290 6.13 1.70 -27.98
N ARG A 291 7.18 2.52 -27.98
CA ARG A 291 8.56 2.09 -27.69
C ARG A 291 9.28 3.04 -26.76
N VAL A 292 10.08 2.47 -25.87
CA VAL A 292 11.00 3.24 -25.03
C VAL A 292 12.27 3.56 -25.82
N GLY A 293 12.77 4.79 -25.70
CA GLY A 293 14.02 5.19 -26.33
C GLY A 293 15.18 4.28 -25.91
N THR A 294 15.97 3.85 -26.88
CA THR A 294 17.02 2.82 -26.71
C THR A 294 18.28 3.33 -26.01
N VAL A 295 18.52 4.65 -25.99
CA VAL A 295 19.76 5.23 -25.47
C VAL A 295 19.63 5.62 -23.99
N VAL A 296 20.46 5.03 -23.16
CA VAL A 296 20.70 5.45 -21.77
C VAL A 296 22.07 6.12 -21.71
N PRO A 297 22.17 7.46 -21.62
CA PRO A 297 23.40 8.20 -21.85
C PRO A 297 24.60 7.76 -21.01
N HIS A 298 24.39 7.41 -19.76
CA HIS A 298 25.44 6.99 -18.83
C HIS A 298 25.81 5.49 -18.93
N ARG A 299 25.10 4.71 -19.78
CA ARG A 299 25.36 3.26 -19.96
C ARG A 299 25.83 2.92 -21.35
N HIS A 300 25.42 3.70 -22.35
CA HIS A 300 25.77 3.42 -23.73
C HIS A 300 26.93 4.32 -24.15
N PRO A 301 28.08 3.75 -24.56
CA PRO A 301 29.18 4.52 -25.10
C PRO A 301 28.80 5.21 -26.42
N GLU A 302 29.50 6.27 -26.76
CA GLU A 302 29.31 6.99 -28.02
C GLU A 302 30.12 6.33 -29.15
N LEU A 303 29.56 5.28 -29.72
CA LEU A 303 30.20 4.50 -30.82
C LEU A 303 29.32 4.55 -32.07
N GLY A 304 29.96 4.29 -33.23
CA GLY A 304 29.26 4.24 -34.51
C GLY A 304 29.07 5.59 -35.19
N GLY A 305 28.14 5.67 -36.14
CA GLY A 305 27.84 6.87 -36.91
C GLY A 305 27.06 7.91 -36.14
N TRP A 306 27.19 9.19 -36.55
CA TRP A 306 26.40 10.29 -36.00
C TRP A 306 24.91 10.12 -36.35
N LYS A 307 24.04 10.20 -35.30
CA LYS A 307 22.58 10.13 -35.42
C LYS A 307 21.96 11.32 -34.74
N ARG A 308 20.85 11.81 -35.25
CA ARG A 308 20.02 12.80 -34.52
C ARG A 308 19.56 12.19 -33.21
N TYR A 309 19.75 12.92 -32.11
CA TYR A 309 19.49 12.44 -30.77
C TYR A 309 18.42 13.28 -30.07
N ILE A 310 17.41 12.63 -29.57
CA ILE A 310 16.31 13.23 -28.80
C ILE A 310 16.40 12.76 -27.37
N CYS A 311 16.38 13.68 -26.43
CA CYS A 311 16.35 13.37 -25.00
C CYS A 311 15.43 14.34 -24.25
N ALA A 312 15.10 14.04 -23.01
CA ALA A 312 14.19 14.85 -22.21
C ALA A 312 14.60 16.35 -22.10
N LYS A 313 15.93 16.64 -22.14
CA LYS A 313 16.44 18.00 -22.06
C LYS A 313 16.23 18.80 -23.35
N THR A 314 16.18 18.13 -24.49
CA THR A 314 16.08 18.75 -25.81
C THR A 314 14.69 18.65 -26.43
N THR A 315 13.77 17.94 -25.80
CA THR A 315 12.40 17.82 -26.26
C THR A 315 11.59 19.02 -25.74
N PRO A 316 11.04 19.86 -26.63
CA PRO A 316 10.17 20.95 -26.19
C PRO A 316 8.88 20.41 -25.57
N ALA A 317 8.27 21.20 -24.70
CA ALA A 317 6.95 20.89 -24.16
C ALA A 317 5.87 21.29 -25.17
N TRP A 318 4.90 20.42 -25.41
CA TRP A 318 3.70 20.75 -26.19
C TRP A 318 3.97 21.36 -27.59
N ALA A 319 4.92 20.80 -28.32
CA ALA A 319 5.19 21.22 -29.68
C ALA A 319 4.55 20.25 -30.68
N ASP A 320 3.80 20.75 -31.62
CA ASP A 320 3.18 19.98 -32.70
C ASP A 320 4.24 19.33 -33.62
N ALA A 321 5.36 19.98 -33.79
CA ALA A 321 6.52 19.45 -34.49
C ALA A 321 7.82 20.10 -34.00
N PHE A 322 8.90 19.34 -33.99
CA PHE A 322 10.24 19.88 -33.74
C PHE A 322 11.32 19.10 -34.47
N VAL A 323 12.44 19.76 -34.71
CA VAL A 323 13.64 19.13 -35.27
C VAL A 323 14.76 19.27 -34.25
N THR A 324 15.31 18.13 -33.80
CA THR A 324 16.47 18.17 -32.91
C THR A 324 17.74 18.58 -33.67
N THR A 325 18.51 19.48 -33.07
CA THR A 325 19.86 19.86 -33.51
C THR A 325 20.95 19.10 -32.79
N THR A 326 20.58 18.24 -31.85
CA THR A 326 21.53 17.42 -31.06
C THR A 326 21.85 16.14 -31.80
N TYR A 327 23.11 15.79 -31.81
CA TYR A 327 23.62 14.56 -32.42
C TYR A 327 24.39 13.74 -31.40
N ARG A 328 24.40 12.42 -31.61
CA ARG A 328 25.16 11.45 -30.81
C ARG A 328 25.63 10.33 -31.69
N ARG A 329 26.83 9.79 -31.43
CA ARG A 329 27.28 8.56 -32.06
C ARG A 329 26.52 7.37 -31.46
N PHE A 330 25.99 6.50 -32.35
CA PHE A 330 25.21 5.36 -31.91
C PHE A 330 25.15 4.27 -32.98
N GLU A 331 25.38 3.02 -32.58
CA GLU A 331 25.36 1.84 -33.45
C GLU A 331 24.02 1.09 -33.43
N GLY A 332 23.19 1.32 -32.41
CA GLY A 332 21.96 0.59 -32.23
C GLY A 332 20.84 1.02 -33.17
N LYS A 333 19.67 0.43 -32.97
CA LYS A 333 18.47 0.68 -33.77
C LYS A 333 18.00 2.12 -33.59
N THR A 334 17.66 2.77 -34.71
CA THR A 334 17.08 4.12 -34.78
C THR A 334 15.67 4.06 -35.33
N PHE A 335 14.90 5.11 -35.07
CA PHE A 335 13.52 5.25 -35.57
C PHE A 335 13.46 6.35 -36.63
N LYS A 336 12.63 6.14 -37.65
CA LYS A 336 12.36 7.14 -38.70
C LYS A 336 11.03 7.82 -38.40
N PRO A 337 10.91 9.15 -38.58
CA PRO A 337 9.63 9.84 -38.46
C PRO A 337 8.60 9.34 -39.50
N PRO A 338 7.29 9.55 -39.26
CA PRO A 338 6.72 10.32 -38.16
C PRO A 338 6.64 9.51 -36.86
N PHE A 339 6.87 10.17 -35.71
CA PHE A 339 6.64 9.58 -34.39
C PHE A 339 6.34 10.70 -33.38
N VAL A 340 5.58 10.38 -32.35
CA VAL A 340 5.33 11.26 -31.20
C VAL A 340 6.33 10.94 -30.09
N VAL A 341 6.90 11.96 -29.47
CA VAL A 341 7.85 11.83 -28.36
C VAL A 341 7.16 12.26 -27.06
N ILE A 342 7.08 11.34 -26.11
CA ILE A 342 6.55 11.61 -24.77
C ILE A 342 7.67 11.43 -23.76
N ARG A 343 7.84 12.37 -22.84
CA ARG A 343 8.80 12.22 -21.74
C ARG A 343 8.35 11.12 -20.80
N ARG A 344 9.21 10.14 -20.55
CA ARG A 344 8.92 9.04 -19.62
C ARG A 344 8.82 9.52 -18.17
N THR A 345 9.64 10.49 -17.79
CA THR A 345 9.69 11.03 -16.42
C THR A 345 9.58 12.54 -16.48
N SER A 346 8.72 13.10 -15.65
CA SER A 346 8.55 14.54 -15.46
C SER A 346 8.47 14.85 -13.98
N SER A 347 8.94 16.05 -13.57
CA SER A 347 8.72 16.54 -12.20
C SER A 347 7.24 16.86 -11.98
N PRO A 348 6.70 16.74 -10.76
CA PRO A 348 5.35 17.23 -10.43
C PRO A 348 5.12 18.70 -10.75
N SER A 349 6.18 19.50 -10.70
CA SER A 349 6.18 20.92 -11.06
C SER A 349 6.36 21.18 -12.57
N ASP A 350 6.64 20.14 -13.36
CA ASP A 350 6.84 20.28 -14.80
C ASP A 350 5.48 20.44 -15.49
N ARG A 351 5.23 21.66 -15.98
CA ARG A 351 4.01 22.00 -16.74
C ARG A 351 3.90 21.23 -18.07
N SER A 352 4.92 20.52 -18.49
CA SER A 352 4.93 19.64 -19.67
C SER A 352 4.41 18.24 -19.38
N ARG A 353 3.83 17.99 -18.23
CA ARG A 353 3.00 16.80 -17.99
C ARG A 353 1.73 16.94 -18.82
N ALA A 354 1.67 16.22 -19.89
CA ALA A 354 0.39 15.95 -20.52
C ALA A 354 -0.26 14.79 -19.82
#